data_44790accecba885a38e7f1d723162e30
#
_entry.id   44790accecba885a38e7f1d723162e30
#
_cell.length_a   1.000
_cell.length_b   1.000
_cell.length_c   1.000
_cell.angle_alpha   90.00
_cell.angle_beta   90.00
_cell.angle_gamma   90.00
#
_symmetry.space_group_name_H-M   'P 1'
#
loop_
_entity.id
_entity.type
_entity.pdbx_description
1 polymer ?
#
loop_
_entity_poly.entity_id
_entity_poly.type
_entity_poly.pdbx_seq_one_letter_code
_entity_poly.pdbx_strand_id
1 'polypeptide(L)'
;MGHARARKIPAQLVEDEDYQLRHERVAGIDIAKAKADVCTRLPPAREGGRRASRVEEVPARAAEILALAARLLADGVELVVMESTSDYWRIWLYLLEGAGLNVQLVNSRQSRQLAGRPKTDQKDAQWIARLAEMGLLRPSFVPPPQIRALRDLTRTRLQLLKDRTREWQRLEKLLEGALVKLSSTISSPHISL
;
A
#
# COMPACT_ATOMS: atom_id res chain seq x y z
N MET A 1 18.69 -34.85 -30.14
CA MET A 1 18.86 -33.40 -29.89
C MET A 1 18.65 -33.13 -28.39
N GLY A 2 19.76 -33.01 -27.67
CA GLY A 2 19.77 -32.87 -26.22
C GLY A 2 19.47 -31.43 -25.80
N HIS A 3 18.42 -31.25 -25.00
CA HIS A 3 18.15 -29.96 -24.37
C HIS A 3 19.16 -29.70 -23.24
N ALA A 4 20.05 -28.76 -23.45
CA ALA A 4 20.96 -28.29 -22.41
C ALA A 4 20.14 -27.69 -21.26
N ARG A 5 20.14 -28.35 -20.09
CA ARG A 5 19.61 -27.83 -18.85
C ARG A 5 20.38 -26.57 -18.45
N ALA A 6 19.72 -25.43 -18.45
CA ALA A 6 20.29 -24.19 -17.93
C ALA A 6 20.80 -24.43 -16.50
N ARG A 7 22.10 -24.20 -16.30
CA ARG A 7 22.75 -24.26 -14.99
C ARG A 7 22.14 -23.19 -14.09
N LYS A 8 21.40 -23.58 -13.04
CA LYS A 8 20.96 -22.65 -11.98
C LYS A 8 22.22 -22.11 -11.30
N ILE A 9 22.47 -20.83 -11.50
CA ILE A 9 23.46 -20.10 -10.71
C ILE A 9 22.91 -20.07 -9.27
N PRO A 10 23.65 -20.58 -8.27
CA PRO A 10 23.22 -20.46 -6.88
C PRO A 10 23.13 -18.97 -6.55
N ALA A 11 22.02 -18.56 -5.92
CA ALA A 11 21.88 -17.21 -5.42
C ALA A 11 22.99 -16.99 -4.38
N GLN A 12 24.05 -16.29 -4.76
CA GLN A 12 25.03 -15.78 -3.82
C GLN A 12 24.27 -14.83 -2.88
N LEU A 13 24.28 -15.14 -1.60
CA LEU A 13 23.97 -14.18 -0.55
C LEU A 13 25.04 -13.09 -0.69
N VAL A 14 24.68 -12.00 -1.33
CA VAL A 14 25.52 -10.81 -1.35
C VAL A 14 25.52 -10.29 0.07
N GLU A 15 26.66 -10.28 0.71
CA GLU A 15 26.83 -9.74 2.08
C GLU A 15 26.43 -8.27 2.08
N ASP A 16 25.83 -7.82 3.17
CA ASP A 16 25.23 -6.46 3.30
C ASP A 16 26.26 -5.31 3.14
N GLU A 17 27.54 -5.63 2.97
CA GLU A 17 28.65 -4.66 3.04
C GLU A 17 28.97 -3.95 1.71
N ASP A 18 28.50 -4.45 0.58
CA ASP A 18 28.93 -3.94 -0.75
C ASP A 18 28.00 -2.88 -1.37
N TYR A 19 26.93 -2.47 -0.69
CA TYR A 19 25.97 -1.51 -1.24
C TYR A 19 26.06 -0.13 -0.59
N GLN A 20 26.18 0.90 -1.39
CA GLN A 20 26.06 2.29 -0.96
C GLN A 20 24.62 2.53 -0.45
N LEU A 21 24.46 2.65 0.86
CA LEU A 21 23.17 2.91 1.49
C LEU A 21 22.75 4.36 1.21
N ARG A 22 21.50 4.52 0.76
CA ARG A 22 20.89 5.83 0.56
C ARG A 22 20.14 6.32 1.78
N HIS A 23 19.64 5.36 2.58
CA HIS A 23 18.94 5.60 3.84
C HIS A 23 19.48 4.62 4.89
N GLU A 24 19.80 5.15 6.06
CA GLU A 24 20.37 4.32 7.13
C GLU A 24 19.31 3.69 8.03
N ARG A 25 18.16 4.35 8.19
CA ARG A 25 17.08 3.96 9.09
C ARG A 25 15.78 3.83 8.32
N VAL A 26 15.38 2.61 8.04
CA VAL A 26 14.21 2.34 7.19
C VAL A 26 13.26 1.33 7.80
N ALA A 27 12.01 1.39 7.39
CA ALA A 27 11.03 0.32 7.62
C ALA A 27 10.40 -0.13 6.30
N GLY A 28 10.33 -1.44 6.11
CA GLY A 28 9.61 -2.09 5.02
C GLY A 28 8.34 -2.74 5.55
N ILE A 29 7.21 -2.51 4.89
CA ILE A 29 5.89 -3.02 5.33
C ILE A 29 5.27 -3.83 4.19
N ASP A 30 5.01 -5.10 4.46
CA ASP A 30 4.19 -5.96 3.61
C ASP A 30 2.78 -6.06 4.19
N ILE A 31 1.78 -5.56 3.44
CA ILE A 31 0.42 -5.34 3.94
C ILE A 31 -0.51 -6.47 3.49
N ALA A 32 -1.17 -7.10 4.47
CA ALA A 32 -2.29 -7.98 4.29
C ALA A 32 -3.61 -7.34 4.81
N LYS A 33 -4.72 -8.02 4.62
CA LYS A 33 -6.06 -7.51 5.00
C LYS A 33 -6.20 -7.23 6.50
N ALA A 34 -5.71 -8.12 7.35
CA ALA A 34 -5.92 -8.06 8.81
C ALA A 34 -4.68 -7.58 9.59
N LYS A 35 -3.51 -7.59 8.97
CA LYS A 35 -2.22 -7.33 9.59
C LYS A 35 -1.20 -6.89 8.55
N ALA A 36 -0.02 -6.48 8.99
CA ALA A 36 1.14 -6.32 8.14
C ALA A 36 2.38 -6.88 8.83
N ASP A 37 3.31 -7.41 8.03
CA ASP A 37 4.66 -7.71 8.46
C ASP A 37 5.52 -6.45 8.28
N VAL A 38 6.17 -6.04 9.36
CA VAL A 38 7.01 -4.83 9.39
C VAL A 38 8.43 -5.21 9.68
N CYS A 39 9.34 -4.84 8.80
CA CYS A 39 10.77 -4.99 9.02
C CYS A 39 11.40 -3.61 9.23
N THR A 40 11.94 -3.35 10.41
CA THR A 40 12.72 -2.15 10.71
C THR A 40 14.20 -2.49 10.63
N ARG A 41 14.96 -1.72 9.85
CA ARG A 41 16.42 -1.86 9.72
C ARG A 41 17.09 -0.59 10.20
N LEU A 42 18.04 -0.76 11.10
CA LEU A 42 18.76 0.31 11.79
C LEU A 42 20.27 0.12 11.63
N PRO A 43 21.07 1.19 11.71
CA PRO A 43 22.53 1.08 11.72
C PRO A 43 22.98 0.21 12.89
N PRO A 44 24.17 -0.37 12.80
CA PRO A 44 24.73 -1.18 13.88
C PRO A 44 24.95 -0.33 15.14
N ALA A 45 24.74 -0.93 16.30
CA ALA A 45 24.96 -0.26 17.58
C ALA A 45 26.43 0.07 17.86
N ARG A 46 27.36 -0.57 17.16
CA ARG A 46 28.81 -0.34 17.24
C ARG A 46 29.39 -0.31 15.84
N GLU A 47 30.43 0.52 15.65
CA GLU A 47 31.18 0.60 14.40
C GLU A 47 31.71 -0.78 13.98
N GLY A 48 31.54 -1.17 12.70
CA GLY A 48 31.89 -2.49 12.19
C GLY A 48 30.94 -3.63 12.60
N GLY A 49 29.84 -3.34 13.31
CA GLY A 49 28.84 -4.32 13.69
C GLY A 49 27.84 -4.63 12.53
N ARG A 50 27.06 -5.71 12.70
CA ARG A 50 25.96 -6.03 11.77
C ARG A 50 24.78 -5.08 11.99
N ARG A 51 24.09 -4.71 10.91
CA ARG A 51 22.87 -3.91 10.97
C ARG A 51 21.78 -4.64 11.75
N ALA A 52 21.08 -3.91 12.62
CA ALA A 52 19.94 -4.46 13.33
C ALA A 52 18.74 -4.60 12.38
N SER A 53 18.13 -5.78 12.37
CA SER A 53 16.91 -6.05 11.62
C SER A 53 15.88 -6.64 12.58
N ARG A 54 14.77 -5.92 12.78
CA ARG A 54 13.66 -6.36 13.63
C ARG A 54 12.44 -6.59 12.74
N VAL A 55 11.85 -7.78 12.80
CA VAL A 55 10.61 -8.11 12.11
C VAL A 55 9.52 -8.33 13.14
N GLU A 56 8.39 -7.68 12.93
CA GLU A 56 7.21 -7.81 13.78
C GLU A 56 5.93 -7.86 12.95
N GLU A 57 4.94 -8.59 13.43
CA GLU A 57 3.59 -8.60 12.89
C GLU A 57 2.74 -7.57 13.62
N VAL A 58 2.07 -6.69 12.88
CA VAL A 58 1.25 -5.61 13.43
C VAL A 58 -0.18 -5.74 12.90
N PRO A 59 -1.19 -5.83 13.79
CA PRO A 59 -2.60 -5.86 13.36
C PRO A 59 -3.01 -4.56 12.66
N ALA A 60 -3.86 -4.66 11.63
CA ALA A 60 -4.39 -3.52 10.87
C ALA A 60 -5.47 -2.74 11.67
N ARG A 61 -5.11 -2.27 12.86
CA ARG A 61 -5.95 -1.45 13.76
C ARG A 61 -5.29 -0.11 13.99
N ALA A 62 -6.08 0.96 14.05
CA ALA A 62 -5.55 2.31 14.19
C ALA A 62 -4.62 2.47 15.40
N ALA A 63 -4.99 1.93 16.56
CA ALA A 63 -4.18 2.01 17.77
C ALA A 63 -2.80 1.32 17.61
N GLU A 64 -2.77 0.14 16.99
CA GLU A 64 -1.54 -0.63 16.75
C GLU A 64 -0.63 0.07 15.74
N ILE A 65 -1.22 0.63 14.68
CA ILE A 65 -0.47 1.39 13.68
C ILE A 65 0.11 2.68 14.27
N LEU A 66 -0.63 3.38 15.12
CA LEU A 66 -0.13 4.58 15.81
C LEU A 66 0.97 4.22 16.83
N ALA A 67 0.84 3.10 17.54
CA ALA A 67 1.89 2.59 18.40
C ALA A 67 3.15 2.21 17.60
N LEU A 68 3.00 1.60 16.42
CA LEU A 68 4.10 1.38 15.49
C LEU A 68 4.74 2.71 15.07
N ALA A 69 3.93 3.70 14.68
CA ALA A 69 4.43 5.02 14.27
C ALA A 69 5.30 5.66 15.36
N ALA A 70 4.86 5.61 16.62
CA ALA A 70 5.63 6.13 17.75
C ALA A 70 6.99 5.41 17.92
N ARG A 71 7.02 4.09 17.73
CA ARG A 71 8.27 3.32 17.77
C ARG A 71 9.21 3.68 16.63
N LEU A 72 8.69 3.77 15.41
CA LEU A 72 9.49 4.14 14.22
C LEU A 72 10.08 5.55 14.33
N LEU A 73 9.31 6.50 14.88
CA LEU A 73 9.80 7.86 15.17
C LEU A 73 10.89 7.85 16.24
N ALA A 74 10.71 7.09 17.33
CA ALA A 74 11.71 6.95 18.39
C ALA A 74 13.00 6.28 17.88
N ASP A 75 12.90 5.33 16.96
CA ASP A 75 14.03 4.69 16.30
C ASP A 75 14.69 5.62 15.23
N GLY A 76 14.11 6.81 14.98
CA GLY A 76 14.61 7.78 14.01
C GLY A 76 14.50 7.29 12.56
N VAL A 77 13.46 6.53 12.21
CA VAL A 77 13.25 6.00 10.87
C VAL A 77 13.06 7.14 9.87
N GLU A 78 13.91 7.17 8.84
CA GLU A 78 13.96 8.21 7.81
C GLU A 78 12.94 7.96 6.69
N LEU A 79 12.70 6.68 6.40
CA LEU A 79 11.85 6.25 5.30
C LEU A 79 11.08 4.98 5.66
N VAL A 80 9.77 5.04 5.48
CA VAL A 80 8.87 3.88 5.53
C VAL A 80 8.42 3.54 4.12
N VAL A 81 8.67 2.31 3.67
CA VAL A 81 8.19 1.85 2.36
C VAL A 81 7.18 0.74 2.54
N MET A 82 6.04 0.86 1.89
CA MET A 82 5.00 -0.15 1.90
C MET A 82 4.59 -0.58 0.50
N GLU A 83 4.27 -1.87 0.35
CA GLU A 83 3.77 -2.40 -0.91
C GLU A 83 2.26 -2.15 -1.04
N SER A 84 1.81 -1.66 -2.21
CA SER A 84 0.39 -1.47 -2.48
C SER A 84 -0.29 -2.79 -2.81
N THR A 85 -1.05 -3.32 -1.86
CA THR A 85 -1.92 -4.48 -2.08
C THR A 85 -3.36 -4.05 -1.90
N SER A 86 -4.17 -4.11 -2.97
CA SER A 86 -5.58 -3.68 -2.96
C SER A 86 -5.74 -2.26 -2.35
N ASP A 87 -6.79 -2.02 -1.56
CA ASP A 87 -7.04 -0.76 -0.83
C ASP A 87 -6.56 -0.80 0.63
N TYR A 88 -5.94 -1.89 1.08
CA TYR A 88 -5.55 -2.10 2.49
C TYR A 88 -4.44 -1.14 2.95
N TRP A 89 -3.65 -0.59 2.03
CA TRP A 89 -2.57 0.34 2.32
C TRP A 89 -3.05 1.69 2.90
N ARG A 90 -4.30 2.10 2.67
CA ARG A 90 -4.80 3.44 3.01
C ARG A 90 -4.71 3.75 4.50
N ILE A 91 -5.16 2.83 5.36
CA ILE A 91 -5.10 3.03 6.81
C ILE A 91 -3.65 3.17 7.30
N TRP A 92 -2.75 2.38 6.76
CA TRP A 92 -1.33 2.43 7.11
C TRP A 92 -0.70 3.75 6.67
N LEU A 93 -0.84 4.09 5.40
CA LEU A 93 -0.24 5.31 4.85
C LEU A 93 -0.77 6.54 5.56
N TYR A 94 -2.08 6.67 5.76
CA TYR A 94 -2.67 7.88 6.31
C TYR A 94 -2.31 8.08 7.79
N LEU A 95 -2.25 7.02 8.59
CA LEU A 95 -1.87 7.10 10.00
C LEU A 95 -0.39 7.34 10.18
N LEU A 96 0.47 6.67 9.42
CA LEU A 96 1.92 6.84 9.50
C LEU A 96 2.35 8.23 8.98
N GLU A 97 1.78 8.68 7.86
CA GLU A 97 2.00 10.03 7.31
C GLU A 97 1.48 11.11 8.29
N GLY A 98 0.29 10.90 8.86
CA GLY A 98 -0.30 11.79 9.87
C GLY A 98 0.52 11.89 11.16
N ALA A 99 1.26 10.85 11.51
CA ALA A 99 2.21 10.85 12.63
C ALA A 99 3.55 11.56 12.30
N GLY A 100 3.77 11.99 11.05
CA GLY A 100 4.97 12.71 10.64
C GLY A 100 6.07 11.85 9.99
N LEU A 101 5.80 10.58 9.70
CA LEU A 101 6.74 9.72 9.01
C LEU A 101 6.76 9.99 7.50
N ASN A 102 7.93 9.89 6.88
CA ASN A 102 8.07 9.88 5.43
C ASN A 102 7.69 8.50 4.89
N VAL A 103 6.52 8.40 4.26
CA VAL A 103 5.94 7.13 3.81
C VAL A 103 5.88 7.08 2.30
N GLN A 104 6.40 6.02 1.71
CA GLN A 104 6.35 5.76 0.28
C GLN A 104 5.56 4.49 -0.02
N LEU A 105 4.60 4.61 -0.92
CA LEU A 105 3.86 3.49 -1.47
C LEU A 105 4.55 3.01 -2.74
N VAL A 106 4.82 1.70 -2.85
CA VAL A 106 5.45 1.12 -4.05
C VAL A 106 4.56 0.08 -4.69
N ASN A 107 4.72 -0.11 -5.99
CA ASN A 107 3.96 -1.12 -6.72
C ASN A 107 4.62 -2.49 -6.55
N SER A 108 3.84 -3.50 -6.19
CA SER A 108 4.28 -4.89 -5.99
C SER A 108 5.00 -5.50 -7.21
N ARG A 109 4.71 -5.03 -8.42
CA ARG A 109 5.43 -5.49 -9.61
C ARG A 109 6.89 -5.07 -9.63
N GLN A 110 7.20 -3.91 -9.06
CA GLN A 110 8.58 -3.39 -9.04
C GLN A 110 9.45 -4.17 -8.05
N SER A 111 8.94 -4.46 -6.85
CA SER A 111 9.65 -5.25 -5.85
C SER A 111 9.90 -6.69 -6.31
N ARG A 112 8.98 -7.24 -7.13
CA ARG A 112 9.06 -8.61 -7.67
C ARG A 112 10.02 -8.79 -8.83
N GLN A 113 10.28 -7.73 -9.59
CA GLN A 113 11.14 -7.79 -10.79
C GLN A 113 12.64 -7.74 -10.44
N LEU A 114 12.99 -7.33 -9.22
CA LEU A 114 14.39 -7.29 -8.80
C LEU A 114 14.89 -8.69 -8.42
N ALA A 115 16.06 -9.06 -8.94
CA ALA A 115 16.65 -10.37 -8.71
C ALA A 115 17.00 -10.60 -7.24
N GLY A 116 16.81 -11.82 -6.73
CA GLY A 116 17.23 -12.22 -5.38
C GLY A 116 16.10 -12.28 -4.33
N ARG A 117 14.82 -12.11 -4.69
CA ARG A 117 13.69 -12.17 -3.76
C ARG A 117 13.53 -13.56 -3.11
N PRO A 118 13.52 -13.67 -1.78
CA PRO A 118 13.14 -14.87 -1.05
C PRO A 118 11.62 -15.12 -1.12
N LYS A 119 11.16 -16.38 -0.96
CA LYS A 119 9.76 -16.79 -1.18
C LYS A 119 8.91 -16.93 0.09
N THR A 120 8.98 -16.05 1.08
CA THR A 120 8.12 -16.13 2.29
C THR A 120 7.70 -14.73 2.73
N ASP A 121 6.49 -14.58 3.29
CA ASP A 121 5.87 -13.29 3.62
C ASP A 121 6.73 -12.43 4.58
N GLN A 122 7.30 -13.00 5.64
CA GLN A 122 8.25 -12.28 6.51
C GLN A 122 9.51 -11.80 5.79
N LYS A 123 9.95 -12.54 4.75
CA LYS A 123 11.07 -12.15 3.91
C LYS A 123 10.69 -11.06 2.92
N ASP A 124 9.39 -10.86 2.64
CA ASP A 124 8.93 -9.81 1.76
C ASP A 124 9.08 -8.44 2.43
N ALA A 125 8.70 -8.27 3.69
CA ALA A 125 8.96 -7.04 4.45
C ALA A 125 10.46 -6.75 4.60
N GLN A 126 11.28 -7.78 4.86
CA GLN A 126 12.75 -7.66 4.90
C GLN A 126 13.32 -7.22 3.56
N TRP A 127 12.81 -7.79 2.47
CA TRP A 127 13.22 -7.45 1.11
C TRP A 127 12.86 -6.01 0.76
N ILE A 128 11.63 -5.57 1.06
CA ILE A 128 11.19 -4.20 0.87
C ILE A 128 12.09 -3.23 1.66
N ALA A 129 12.38 -3.53 2.92
CA ALA A 129 13.27 -2.71 3.75
C ALA A 129 14.69 -2.63 3.17
N ARG A 130 15.24 -3.75 2.69
CA ARG A 130 16.55 -3.78 2.04
C ARG A 130 16.60 -2.94 0.76
N LEU A 131 15.58 -3.06 -0.09
CA LEU A 131 15.49 -2.24 -1.31
C LEU A 131 15.30 -0.75 -0.99
N ALA A 132 14.61 -0.42 0.10
CA ALA A 132 14.46 0.94 0.60
C ALA A 132 15.79 1.54 1.04
N GLU A 133 16.64 0.79 1.77
CA GLU A 133 18.00 1.20 2.15
C GLU A 133 18.83 1.61 0.93
N MET A 134 18.75 0.83 -0.13
CA MET A 134 19.52 1.06 -1.37
C MET A 134 18.88 2.16 -2.26
N GLY A 135 17.67 2.63 -1.94
CA GLY A 135 16.94 3.59 -2.78
C GLY A 135 16.52 3.04 -4.14
N LEU A 136 16.35 1.72 -4.27
CA LEU A 136 16.03 1.06 -5.54
C LEU A 136 14.54 1.03 -5.87
N LEU A 137 13.69 1.46 -4.93
CA LEU A 137 12.25 1.48 -5.12
C LEU A 137 11.78 2.83 -5.65
N ARG A 138 10.90 2.79 -6.65
CA ARG A 138 10.24 4.00 -7.18
C ARG A 138 8.91 4.19 -6.47
N PRO A 139 8.69 5.33 -5.80
CA PRO A 139 7.42 5.60 -5.15
C PRO A 139 6.31 5.77 -6.18
N SER A 140 5.14 5.21 -5.88
CA SER A 140 3.91 5.50 -6.58
C SER A 140 3.43 6.90 -6.19
N PHE A 141 2.88 7.64 -7.15
CA PHE A 141 2.31 8.95 -6.85
C PHE A 141 1.06 8.80 -5.95
N VAL A 142 1.15 9.32 -4.75
CA VAL A 142 0.01 9.47 -3.84
C VAL A 142 -0.32 10.97 -3.75
N PRO A 143 -1.53 11.39 -4.13
CA PRO A 143 -1.91 12.80 -4.07
C PRO A 143 -1.84 13.35 -2.63
N PRO A 144 -1.62 14.66 -2.46
CA PRO A 144 -1.71 15.31 -1.15
C PRO A 144 -3.08 15.10 -0.47
N PRO A 145 -3.16 15.21 0.88
CA PRO A 145 -4.39 14.92 1.63
C PRO A 145 -5.63 15.65 1.12
N GLN A 146 -5.50 16.95 0.76
CA GLN A 146 -6.60 17.75 0.23
C GLN A 146 -7.14 17.21 -1.08
N ILE A 147 -6.25 16.78 -1.98
CA ILE A 147 -6.63 16.19 -3.27
C ILE A 147 -7.25 14.81 -3.07
N ARG A 148 -6.77 14.04 -2.09
CA ARG A 148 -7.40 12.74 -1.72
C ARG A 148 -8.83 12.95 -1.23
N ALA A 149 -9.05 13.90 -0.32
CA ALA A 149 -10.38 14.24 0.18
C ALA A 149 -11.33 14.68 -0.96
N LEU A 150 -10.86 15.54 -1.86
CA LEU A 150 -11.64 15.96 -3.03
C LEU A 150 -12.00 14.78 -3.95
N ARG A 151 -11.06 13.87 -4.19
CA ARG A 151 -11.31 12.64 -4.99
C ARG A 151 -12.33 11.73 -4.34
N ASP A 152 -12.29 11.58 -3.01
CA ASP A 152 -13.25 10.76 -2.29
C ASP A 152 -14.66 11.39 -2.33
N LEU A 153 -14.79 12.70 -2.15
CA LEU A 153 -16.05 13.42 -2.29
C LEU A 153 -16.63 13.31 -3.70
N THR A 154 -15.81 13.51 -4.73
CA THR A 154 -16.26 13.39 -6.13
C THR A 154 -16.69 11.97 -6.49
N ARG A 155 -15.97 10.94 -6.00
CA ARG A 155 -16.36 9.53 -6.17
C ARG A 155 -17.68 9.23 -5.48
N THR A 156 -17.83 9.69 -4.23
CA THR A 156 -19.07 9.51 -3.46
C THR A 156 -20.24 10.19 -4.18
N ARG A 157 -20.06 11.43 -4.66
CA ARG A 157 -21.08 12.14 -5.43
C ARG A 157 -21.49 11.34 -6.69
N LEU A 158 -20.52 10.86 -7.46
CA LEU A 158 -20.79 10.04 -8.65
C LEU A 158 -21.53 8.74 -8.31
N GLN A 159 -21.17 8.11 -7.19
CA GLN A 159 -21.85 6.89 -6.74
C GLN A 159 -23.31 7.18 -6.35
N LEU A 160 -23.58 8.23 -5.59
CA LEU A 160 -24.92 8.65 -5.21
C LEU A 160 -25.79 8.98 -6.43
N LEU A 161 -25.20 9.61 -7.45
CA LEU A 161 -25.91 9.87 -8.71
C LEU A 161 -26.30 8.58 -9.45
N LYS A 162 -25.39 7.61 -9.50
CA LYS A 162 -25.66 6.28 -10.07
C LYS A 162 -26.73 5.52 -9.29
N ASP A 163 -26.67 5.58 -7.96
CA ASP A 163 -27.64 4.92 -7.08
C ASP A 163 -29.03 5.56 -7.24
N ARG A 164 -29.11 6.88 -7.29
CA ARG A 164 -30.36 7.59 -7.62
C ARG A 164 -30.96 7.13 -8.94
N THR A 165 -30.14 7.06 -9.99
CA THR A 165 -30.61 6.61 -11.30
C THR A 165 -31.11 5.16 -11.25
N ARG A 166 -30.41 4.30 -10.51
CA ARG A 166 -30.78 2.89 -10.34
C ARG A 166 -32.10 2.72 -9.60
N GLU A 167 -32.29 3.50 -8.54
CA GLU A 167 -33.57 3.45 -7.79
C GLU A 167 -34.73 3.99 -8.62
N TRP A 168 -34.47 5.04 -9.42
CA TRP A 168 -35.46 5.56 -10.36
C TRP A 168 -35.88 4.49 -11.37
N GLN A 169 -34.93 3.82 -11.97
CA GLN A 169 -35.20 2.72 -12.92
C GLN A 169 -35.98 1.54 -12.27
N ARG A 170 -35.71 1.25 -11.00
CA ARG A 170 -36.47 0.25 -10.24
C ARG A 170 -37.91 0.67 -10.06
N LEU A 171 -38.15 1.94 -9.67
CA LEU A 171 -39.49 2.49 -9.53
C LEU A 171 -40.25 2.46 -10.86
N GLU A 172 -39.60 2.87 -11.92
CA GLU A 172 -40.19 2.85 -13.27
C GLU A 172 -40.64 1.43 -13.70
N LYS A 173 -39.78 0.43 -13.48
CA LYS A 173 -40.14 -0.98 -13.74
C LYS A 173 -41.30 -1.47 -12.89
N LEU A 174 -41.38 -1.06 -11.64
CA LEU A 174 -42.44 -1.43 -10.73
C LEU A 174 -43.79 -0.85 -11.18
N LEU A 175 -43.79 0.41 -11.62
CA LEU A 175 -44.97 1.06 -12.15
C LEU A 175 -45.40 0.48 -13.51
N GLU A 176 -44.45 0.14 -14.39
CA GLU A 176 -44.74 -0.57 -15.64
C GLU A 176 -45.40 -1.94 -15.39
N GLY A 177 -44.92 -2.67 -14.37
CA GLY A 177 -45.56 -3.92 -13.92
C GLY A 177 -46.99 -3.73 -13.41
N ALA A 178 -47.32 -2.55 -12.89
CA ALA A 178 -48.67 -2.15 -12.49
C ALA A 178 -49.48 -1.52 -13.63
N LEU A 179 -48.99 -1.59 -14.87
CA LEU A 179 -49.58 -0.99 -16.09
C LEU A 179 -49.66 0.54 -16.05
N VAL A 180 -48.79 1.17 -15.26
CA VAL A 180 -48.64 2.65 -15.20
C VAL A 180 -47.36 3.07 -15.91
N LYS A 181 -47.48 3.79 -17.01
CA LYS A 181 -46.36 4.27 -17.82
C LYS A 181 -45.96 5.69 -17.44
N LEU A 182 -45.05 5.80 -16.46
CA LEU A 182 -44.63 7.08 -15.87
C LEU A 182 -43.87 7.96 -16.88
N SER A 183 -43.03 7.37 -17.73
CA SER A 183 -42.21 8.06 -18.74
C SER A 183 -43.03 8.79 -19.82
N SER A 184 -44.30 8.44 -20.01
CA SER A 184 -45.21 9.15 -20.91
C SER A 184 -45.94 10.32 -20.26
N THR A 185 -45.93 10.42 -18.94
CA THR A 185 -46.69 11.42 -18.16
C THR A 185 -45.78 12.52 -17.59
N ILE A 186 -44.51 12.23 -17.37
CA ILE A 186 -43.53 13.15 -16.77
C ILE A 186 -42.33 13.28 -17.71
N SER A 187 -42.22 14.42 -18.40
CA SER A 187 -41.21 14.68 -19.43
C SER A 187 -39.79 14.90 -18.90
N SER A 188 -39.55 14.96 -17.61
CA SER A 188 -38.20 14.95 -16.99
C SER A 188 -38.26 14.75 -15.49
N PRO A 189 -37.67 13.62 -14.94
CA PRO A 189 -37.55 13.43 -13.52
C PRO A 189 -36.30 14.14 -12.95
N HIS A 190 -35.74 15.11 -13.66
CA HIS A 190 -34.62 15.89 -13.14
C HIS A 190 -35.12 16.96 -12.18
N ILE A 191 -35.18 16.62 -10.89
CA ILE A 191 -35.20 17.62 -9.84
C ILE A 191 -33.80 18.25 -9.86
N SER A 192 -33.70 19.44 -10.42
CA SER A 192 -32.53 20.30 -10.28
C SER A 192 -32.42 20.68 -8.82
N LEU A 193 -31.34 20.27 -8.14
CA LEU A 193 -30.87 20.82 -6.88
C LEU A 193 -29.89 21.93 -7.19
#